data_702a8091430866086cd6b3dac52939fd
#
_entry.id   702a8091430866086cd6b3dac52939fd
#
_cell.length_a   1.000
_cell.length_b   1.000
_cell.length_c   1.000
_cell.angle_alpha   90.00
_cell.angle_beta   90.00
_cell.angle_gamma   90.00
#
_symmetry.space_group_name_H-M   'P 1'
#
loop_
_entity.id
_entity.type
_entity.pdbx_description
1 polymer ?
#
loop_
_entity_poly.entity_id
_entity_poly.type
_entity_poly.pdbx_seq_one_letter_code
_entity_poly.pdbx_strand_id
1 'polypeptide(L)'
;SGKGYIASFWRPYLYDIAFQNWVTRQAFPDWDITPFLMLTDQNKKTSVDGLNQLFIITKDEKGRKGVKAHPNITNELLGDDILAKVDVSNQVQMIWDGKDIDPIKKTIEEQMDFSERARLYSKYYKDDEKYPVSLGLKCKHCEFKNDIEPELKGGFEGCWESVFTDFDSDEPHVFGIWNFRKAAKLIEQEVIYQ
;
A
#
# COMPACT_ATOMS: atom_id res chain seq x y z
N SER A 1 9.81 5.44 -15.07
CA SER A 1 11.24 5.14 -15.00
C SER A 1 11.76 4.92 -16.41
N GLY A 2 13.01 5.30 -16.72
CA GLY A 2 13.59 5.11 -18.06
C GLY A 2 13.75 3.65 -18.52
N LYS A 3 13.21 2.69 -17.79
CA LYS A 3 13.22 1.24 -18.07
C LYS A 3 11.85 0.68 -18.48
N GLY A 4 10.84 1.50 -18.66
CA GLY A 4 9.50 1.04 -19.05
C GLY A 4 8.65 0.37 -17.95
N TYR A 5 9.13 0.31 -16.69
CA TYR A 5 8.39 -0.26 -15.57
C TYR A 5 7.79 0.83 -14.69
N ILE A 6 6.78 0.46 -13.89
CA ILE A 6 6.15 1.37 -12.92
C ILE A 6 7.14 1.60 -11.76
N ALA A 7 7.39 2.88 -11.43
CA ALA A 7 8.21 3.22 -10.28
C ALA A 7 7.55 2.73 -8.97
N SER A 8 8.35 2.19 -8.04
CA SER A 8 7.87 1.55 -6.81
C SER A 8 6.98 2.47 -5.97
N PHE A 9 7.24 3.78 -5.96
CA PHE A 9 6.44 4.78 -5.26
C PHE A 9 4.98 4.85 -5.75
N TRP A 10 4.74 4.65 -7.06
CA TRP A 10 3.38 4.70 -7.64
C TRP A 10 2.63 3.36 -7.54
N ARG A 11 3.32 2.26 -7.30
CA ARG A 11 2.70 0.93 -7.31
C ARG A 11 1.51 0.81 -6.37
N PRO A 12 1.57 1.21 -5.08
CA PRO A 12 0.43 1.04 -4.17
C PRO A 12 -0.85 1.66 -4.74
N TYR A 13 -0.77 2.89 -5.25
CA TYR A 13 -1.93 3.60 -5.81
C TYR A 13 -2.43 2.96 -7.10
N LEU A 14 -1.52 2.53 -7.97
CA LEU A 14 -1.88 1.93 -9.25
C LEU A 14 -2.39 0.50 -9.10
N TYR A 15 -1.91 -0.25 -8.13
CA TYR A 15 -2.46 -1.58 -7.80
C TYR A 15 -3.86 -1.47 -7.21
N ASP A 16 -4.11 -0.50 -6.34
CA ASP A 16 -5.44 -0.25 -5.77
C ASP A 16 -6.45 0.06 -6.90
N ILE A 17 -6.13 1.02 -7.78
CA ILE A 17 -7.01 1.35 -8.89
C ILE A 17 -7.15 0.21 -9.92
N ALA A 18 -6.10 -0.57 -10.15
CA ALA A 18 -6.15 -1.75 -11.04
C ALA A 18 -7.09 -2.81 -10.47
N PHE A 19 -7.06 -3.05 -9.16
CA PHE A 19 -7.96 -3.97 -8.49
C PHE A 19 -9.42 -3.47 -8.51
N GLN A 20 -9.65 -2.21 -8.15
CA GLN A 20 -10.98 -1.60 -8.19
C GLN A 20 -11.58 -1.64 -9.60
N ASN A 21 -10.80 -1.29 -10.63
CA ASN A 21 -11.23 -1.37 -12.02
C ASN A 21 -11.54 -2.81 -12.44
N TRP A 22 -10.73 -3.79 -12.04
CA TRP A 22 -10.96 -5.19 -12.34
C TRP A 22 -12.27 -5.68 -11.70
N VAL A 23 -12.50 -5.40 -10.42
CA VAL A 23 -13.75 -5.76 -9.71
C VAL A 23 -14.97 -5.11 -10.35
N THR A 24 -14.86 -3.80 -10.68
CA THR A 24 -15.98 -3.06 -11.29
C THR A 24 -16.35 -3.64 -12.66
N ARG A 25 -15.35 -4.01 -13.48
CA ARG A 25 -15.60 -4.66 -14.79
C ARG A 25 -16.23 -6.03 -14.65
N GLN A 26 -15.92 -6.79 -13.59
CA GLN A 26 -16.59 -8.07 -13.34
C GLN A 26 -18.06 -7.86 -12.91
N ALA A 27 -18.33 -6.84 -12.11
CA ALA A 27 -19.67 -6.52 -11.61
C ALA A 27 -20.56 -5.88 -12.70
N PHE A 28 -19.97 -5.10 -13.59
CA PHE A 28 -20.67 -4.33 -14.63
C PHE A 28 -19.98 -4.52 -16.00
N PRO A 29 -20.12 -5.69 -16.64
CA PRO A 29 -19.40 -6.04 -17.86
C PRO A 29 -19.73 -5.15 -19.06
N ASP A 30 -20.92 -4.54 -19.08
CA ASP A 30 -21.38 -3.65 -20.14
C ASP A 30 -20.90 -2.19 -19.99
N TRP A 31 -20.19 -1.87 -18.90
CA TRP A 31 -19.71 -0.52 -18.67
C TRP A 31 -18.36 -0.29 -19.34
N ASP A 32 -18.22 0.87 -19.98
CA ASP A 32 -16.92 1.38 -20.42
C ASP A 32 -16.27 2.16 -19.26
N ILE A 33 -15.20 1.62 -18.69
CA ILE A 33 -14.57 2.10 -17.48
C ILE A 33 -13.18 2.60 -17.79
N THR A 34 -12.94 3.88 -17.56
CA THR A 34 -11.63 4.52 -17.67
C THR A 34 -11.10 4.87 -16.28
N PRO A 35 -9.97 4.31 -15.84
CA PRO A 35 -9.38 4.61 -14.54
C PRO A 35 -8.60 5.92 -14.55
N PHE A 36 -8.80 6.75 -13.54
CA PHE A 36 -8.07 8.00 -13.36
C PHE A 36 -7.50 8.12 -11.95
N LEU A 37 -6.30 8.68 -11.84
CA LEU A 37 -5.80 9.21 -10.57
C LEU A 37 -6.03 10.71 -10.51
N MET A 38 -6.54 11.19 -9.36
CA MET A 38 -6.61 12.59 -9.04
C MET A 38 -5.34 12.99 -8.30
N LEU A 39 -4.55 13.88 -8.89
CA LEU A 39 -3.26 14.31 -8.37
C LEU A 39 -3.20 15.83 -8.27
N THR A 40 -2.42 16.34 -7.33
CA THR A 40 -2.08 17.78 -7.34
C THR A 40 -1.13 18.05 -8.50
N ASP A 41 -1.49 19.01 -9.35
CA ASP A 41 -0.64 19.45 -10.44
C ASP A 41 0.45 20.39 -9.90
N GLN A 42 1.69 19.92 -9.88
CA GLN A 42 2.83 20.69 -9.36
C GLN A 42 3.17 21.93 -10.19
N ASN A 43 2.64 22.06 -11.42
CA ASN A 43 2.84 23.23 -12.27
C ASN A 43 1.79 24.32 -12.04
N LYS A 44 0.71 23.99 -11.31
CA LYS A 44 -0.33 24.95 -10.95
C LYS A 44 -0.04 25.60 -9.61
N LYS A 45 -0.43 26.85 -9.47
CA LYS A 45 -0.42 27.59 -8.21
C LYS A 45 -1.86 27.91 -7.83
N THR A 46 -2.12 27.96 -6.52
CA THR A 46 -3.41 28.46 -6.05
C THR A 46 -3.60 29.91 -6.49
N SER A 47 -4.82 30.25 -6.93
CA SER A 47 -5.22 31.62 -7.28
C SER A 47 -5.76 32.40 -6.08
N VAL A 48 -5.86 31.77 -4.92
CA VAL A 48 -6.36 32.37 -3.67
C VAL A 48 -5.36 32.20 -2.54
N ASP A 49 -5.32 33.17 -1.62
CA ASP A 49 -4.56 33.07 -0.40
C ASP A 49 -5.35 32.27 0.66
N GLY A 50 -4.62 31.54 1.49
CA GLY A 50 -5.22 30.84 2.64
C GLY A 50 -6.00 29.58 2.31
N LEU A 51 -5.88 29.01 1.09
CA LEU A 51 -6.55 27.75 0.73
C LEU A 51 -6.32 26.64 1.74
N ASN A 52 -5.11 26.52 2.29
CA ASN A 52 -4.77 25.53 3.31
C ASN A 52 -5.49 25.74 4.64
N GLN A 53 -5.97 26.95 4.94
CA GLN A 53 -6.71 27.27 6.17
C GLN A 53 -8.14 26.76 6.12
N LEU A 54 -8.65 26.46 4.91
CA LEU A 54 -9.99 25.89 4.73
C LEU A 54 -10.07 24.41 5.12
N PHE A 55 -8.93 23.75 5.33
CA PHE A 55 -8.85 22.32 5.62
C PHE A 55 -8.00 22.07 6.85
N ILE A 56 -8.63 21.58 7.92
CA ILE A 56 -7.96 21.30 9.19
C ILE A 56 -7.70 19.80 9.28
N ILE A 57 -6.43 19.43 9.47
CA ILE A 57 -6.05 18.05 9.74
C ILE A 57 -6.48 17.71 11.17
N THR A 58 -7.32 16.71 11.32
CA THR A 58 -7.79 16.19 12.59
C THR A 58 -7.21 14.80 12.86
N LYS A 59 -7.25 14.38 14.11
CA LYS A 59 -6.99 13.00 14.50
C LYS A 59 -8.17 12.49 15.32
N ASP A 60 -8.60 11.27 15.06
CA ASP A 60 -9.58 10.59 15.91
C ASP A 60 -8.93 10.04 17.19
N GLU A 61 -9.73 9.43 18.06
CA GLU A 61 -9.27 8.83 19.32
C GLU A 61 -8.28 7.69 19.11
N LYS A 62 -8.29 7.07 17.94
CA LYS A 62 -7.34 6.01 17.51
C LYS A 62 -6.11 6.57 16.77
N GLY A 63 -5.95 7.91 16.75
CA GLY A 63 -4.82 8.57 16.11
C GLY A 63 -4.89 8.64 14.58
N ARG A 64 -5.99 8.18 13.94
CA ARG A 64 -6.14 8.21 12.48
C ARG A 64 -6.37 9.65 12.02
N LYS A 65 -5.65 10.03 10.98
CA LYS A 65 -5.75 11.37 10.39
C LYS A 65 -7.02 11.48 9.55
N GLY A 66 -7.73 12.58 9.74
CA GLY A 66 -8.86 13.00 8.92
C GLY A 66 -8.69 14.45 8.49
N VAL A 67 -9.60 14.93 7.66
CA VAL A 67 -9.65 16.34 7.24
C VAL A 67 -11.03 16.88 7.53
N LYS A 68 -11.10 17.99 8.26
CA LYS A 68 -12.33 18.75 8.48
C LYS A 68 -12.29 20.00 7.61
N ALA A 69 -13.24 20.12 6.71
CA ALA A 69 -13.42 21.30 5.88
C ALA A 69 -14.10 22.42 6.66
N HIS A 70 -13.75 23.68 6.36
CA HIS A 70 -14.46 24.84 6.90
C HIS A 70 -15.93 24.82 6.47
N PRO A 71 -16.90 25.12 7.36
CA PRO A 71 -18.33 24.95 7.08
C PRO A 71 -18.85 25.84 5.95
N ASN A 72 -18.20 26.96 5.68
CA ASN A 72 -18.63 27.95 4.69
C ASN A 72 -17.69 28.00 3.47
N ILE A 73 -17.25 26.86 2.97
CA ILE A 73 -16.43 26.82 1.75
C ILE A 73 -17.30 27.15 0.52
N THR A 74 -16.83 28.10 -0.27
CA THR A 74 -17.41 28.45 -1.58
C THR A 74 -16.38 28.24 -2.69
N ASN A 75 -16.83 28.22 -3.95
CA ASN A 75 -15.93 28.06 -5.08
C ASN A 75 -14.92 29.23 -5.18
N GLU A 76 -15.33 30.44 -4.80
CA GLU A 76 -14.46 31.62 -4.79
C GLU A 76 -13.33 31.46 -3.77
N LEU A 77 -13.60 30.82 -2.61
CA LEU A 77 -12.57 30.54 -1.60
C LEU A 77 -11.63 29.39 -2.00
N LEU A 78 -12.09 28.46 -2.81
CA LEU A 78 -11.26 27.38 -3.35
C LEU A 78 -10.34 27.87 -4.47
N GLY A 79 -10.74 28.89 -5.20
CA GLY A 79 -9.99 29.40 -6.34
C GLY A 79 -9.97 28.44 -7.53
N ASP A 80 -8.95 28.57 -8.37
CA ASP A 80 -8.78 27.73 -9.54
C ASP A 80 -8.41 26.29 -9.16
N ASP A 81 -8.86 25.34 -9.98
CA ASP A 81 -8.58 23.93 -9.77
C ASP A 81 -7.08 23.64 -9.93
N ILE A 82 -6.47 23.18 -8.83
CA ILE A 82 -5.06 22.76 -8.77
C ILE A 82 -4.88 21.25 -8.93
N LEU A 83 -5.96 20.51 -9.10
CA LEU A 83 -5.91 19.07 -9.30
C LEU A 83 -5.80 18.74 -10.80
N ALA A 84 -5.17 17.61 -11.08
CA ALA A 84 -5.08 17.02 -12.40
C ALA A 84 -5.68 15.61 -12.37
N LYS A 85 -6.57 15.36 -13.33
CA LYS A 85 -7.15 14.04 -13.58
C LYS A 85 -6.28 13.32 -14.61
N VAL A 86 -5.51 12.32 -14.15
CA VAL A 86 -4.54 11.59 -14.97
C VAL A 86 -5.10 10.23 -15.36
N ASP A 87 -5.25 9.99 -16.67
CA ASP A 87 -5.63 8.68 -17.19
C ASP A 87 -4.49 7.68 -16.93
N VAL A 88 -4.79 6.58 -16.25
CA VAL A 88 -3.85 5.52 -15.89
C VAL A 88 -4.20 4.17 -16.53
N SER A 89 -5.01 4.19 -17.59
CA SER A 89 -5.43 2.98 -18.31
C SER A 89 -4.25 2.12 -18.75
N ASN A 90 -3.19 2.74 -19.27
CA ASN A 90 -1.99 2.02 -19.69
C ASN A 90 -1.27 1.35 -18.51
N GLN A 91 -1.17 2.01 -17.36
CA GLN A 91 -0.54 1.48 -16.16
C GLN A 91 -1.35 0.34 -15.56
N VAL A 92 -2.67 0.48 -15.55
CA VAL A 92 -3.60 -0.59 -15.14
C VAL A 92 -3.43 -1.82 -16.04
N GLN A 93 -3.37 -1.62 -17.36
CA GLN A 93 -3.15 -2.72 -18.31
C GLN A 93 -1.78 -3.38 -18.10
N MET A 94 -0.72 -2.60 -17.85
CA MET A 94 0.60 -3.14 -17.52
C MET A 94 0.57 -4.04 -16.28
N ILE A 95 -0.20 -3.65 -15.25
CA ILE A 95 -0.36 -4.45 -14.02
C ILE A 95 -1.09 -5.75 -14.34
N TRP A 96 -2.18 -5.69 -15.10
CA TRP A 96 -2.94 -6.88 -15.49
C TRP A 96 -2.12 -7.85 -16.33
N ASP A 97 -1.32 -7.32 -17.26
CA ASP A 97 -0.40 -8.10 -18.10
C ASP A 97 0.86 -8.59 -17.34
N GLY A 98 1.04 -8.20 -16.08
CA GLY A 98 2.26 -8.49 -15.33
C GLY A 98 3.52 -7.85 -15.89
N LYS A 99 3.42 -6.69 -16.56
CA LYS A 99 4.55 -5.95 -17.17
C LYS A 99 5.00 -4.72 -16.37
N ASP A 100 4.47 -4.53 -15.20
CA ASP A 100 4.69 -3.37 -14.33
C ASP A 100 6.01 -3.41 -13.55
N ILE A 101 6.58 -4.60 -13.37
CA ILE A 101 7.83 -4.86 -12.63
C ILE A 101 8.84 -5.55 -13.54
N ASP A 102 10.10 -5.24 -13.35
CA ASP A 102 11.22 -5.96 -13.96
C ASP A 102 11.11 -7.46 -13.61
N PRO A 103 11.05 -8.37 -14.58
CA PRO A 103 10.88 -9.82 -14.34
C PRO A 103 11.90 -10.40 -13.36
N ILE A 104 13.14 -9.88 -13.36
CA ILE A 104 14.22 -10.35 -12.47
C ILE A 104 13.93 -10.00 -11.00
N LYS A 105 13.07 -9.00 -10.76
CA LYS A 105 12.74 -8.49 -9.41
C LYS A 105 11.39 -8.98 -8.89
N LYS A 106 10.68 -9.77 -9.67
CA LYS A 106 9.37 -10.29 -9.28
C LYS A 106 9.50 -11.38 -8.21
N THR A 107 8.64 -11.29 -7.21
CA THR A 107 8.38 -12.42 -6.30
C THR A 107 7.65 -13.55 -7.04
N ILE A 108 7.54 -14.70 -6.42
CA ILE A 108 6.79 -15.84 -6.99
C ILE A 108 5.33 -15.45 -7.25
N GLU A 109 4.69 -14.74 -6.32
CA GLU A 109 3.32 -14.29 -6.48
C GLU A 109 3.17 -13.22 -7.59
N GLU A 110 4.17 -12.35 -7.75
CA GLU A 110 4.18 -11.33 -8.81
C GLU A 110 4.42 -11.91 -10.21
N GLN A 111 4.84 -13.17 -10.30
CA GLN A 111 4.92 -13.92 -11.57
C GLN A 111 3.56 -14.47 -12.02
N MET A 112 2.60 -14.59 -11.08
CA MET A 112 1.23 -15.02 -11.41
C MET A 112 0.48 -13.92 -12.17
N ASP A 113 -0.47 -14.32 -13.00
CA ASP A 113 -1.44 -13.41 -13.60
C ASP A 113 -2.22 -12.64 -12.52
N PHE A 114 -2.54 -11.39 -12.81
CA PHE A 114 -3.25 -10.54 -11.85
C PHE A 114 -4.57 -11.15 -11.36
N SER A 115 -5.34 -11.70 -12.28
CA SER A 115 -6.64 -12.31 -11.95
C SER A 115 -6.49 -13.61 -11.15
N GLU A 116 -5.46 -14.40 -11.43
CA GLU A 116 -5.14 -15.61 -10.66
C GLU A 116 -4.73 -15.26 -9.23
N ARG A 117 -3.90 -14.25 -9.08
CA ARG A 117 -3.46 -13.75 -7.76
C ARG A 117 -4.63 -13.19 -6.95
N ALA A 118 -5.53 -12.42 -7.58
CA ALA A 118 -6.73 -11.90 -6.93
C ALA A 118 -7.64 -13.04 -6.45
N ARG A 119 -7.83 -14.09 -7.28
CA ARG A 119 -8.62 -15.28 -6.91
C ARG A 119 -7.95 -16.08 -5.79
N LEU A 120 -6.62 -16.21 -5.82
CA LEU A 120 -5.86 -16.90 -4.78
C LEU A 120 -6.10 -16.23 -3.41
N TYR A 121 -5.93 -14.92 -3.31
CA TYR A 121 -6.16 -14.19 -2.07
C TYR A 121 -7.63 -14.24 -1.62
N SER A 122 -8.56 -14.14 -2.57
CA SER A 122 -10.00 -14.28 -2.29
C SER A 122 -10.35 -15.66 -1.74
N LYS A 123 -9.67 -16.72 -2.19
CA LYS A 123 -9.87 -18.07 -1.67
C LYS A 123 -9.43 -18.17 -0.21
N TYR A 124 -8.21 -17.72 0.13
CA TYR A 124 -7.72 -17.70 1.51
C TYR A 124 -8.67 -16.92 2.44
N TYR A 125 -9.14 -15.75 1.97
CA TYR A 125 -10.12 -14.96 2.72
C TYR A 125 -11.45 -15.68 2.93
N LYS A 126 -11.98 -16.33 1.89
CA LYS A 126 -13.25 -17.07 1.95
C LYS A 126 -13.16 -18.29 2.85
N ASP A 127 -12.05 -19.00 2.80
CA ASP A 127 -11.84 -20.25 3.54
C ASP A 127 -11.38 -19.97 4.99
N ASP A 128 -11.24 -18.71 5.38
CA ASP A 128 -10.71 -18.25 6.68
C ASP A 128 -9.33 -18.85 6.99
N GLU A 129 -8.52 -19.03 5.95
CA GLU A 129 -7.18 -19.57 6.04
C GLU A 129 -6.14 -18.46 6.08
N LYS A 130 -5.14 -18.60 6.94
CA LYS A 130 -4.00 -17.69 6.97
C LYS A 130 -3.13 -17.86 5.73
N TYR A 131 -2.91 -16.79 4.98
CA TYR A 131 -1.96 -16.80 3.87
C TYR A 131 -0.53 -17.08 4.35
N PRO A 132 0.28 -17.89 3.65
CA PRO A 132 1.65 -18.18 4.03
C PRO A 132 2.49 -16.92 4.25
N VAL A 133 3.19 -16.89 5.37
CA VAL A 133 3.99 -15.72 5.76
C VAL A 133 5.34 -15.75 5.04
N SER A 134 5.70 -14.62 4.45
CA SER A 134 7.05 -14.38 3.93
C SER A 134 7.72 -13.30 4.76
N LEU A 135 8.63 -13.70 5.63
CA LEU A 135 9.39 -12.76 6.46
C LEU A 135 10.49 -12.07 5.64
N GLY A 136 10.80 -10.82 6.00
CA GLY A 136 11.83 -10.06 5.31
C GLY A 136 11.93 -8.61 5.80
N LEU A 137 12.71 -7.79 5.09
CA LEU A 137 12.94 -6.39 5.48
C LEU A 137 11.67 -5.54 5.63
N LYS A 138 10.60 -5.86 4.90
CA LYS A 138 9.29 -5.20 5.02
C LYS A 138 8.70 -5.30 6.42
N CYS A 139 9.06 -6.38 7.17
CA CYS A 139 8.57 -6.59 8.52
C CYS A 139 9.14 -5.59 9.53
N LYS A 140 10.23 -4.88 9.21
CA LYS A 140 10.77 -3.79 10.06
C LYS A 140 9.75 -2.67 10.29
N HIS A 141 8.87 -2.42 9.31
CA HIS A 141 7.83 -1.40 9.35
C HIS A 141 6.46 -2.06 9.18
N CYS A 142 6.21 -3.11 9.97
CA CYS A 142 4.98 -3.88 9.92
C CYS A 142 3.78 -2.99 10.29
N GLU A 143 2.83 -2.85 9.39
CA GLU A 143 1.59 -2.09 9.62
C GLU A 143 0.64 -2.78 10.60
N PHE A 144 0.85 -4.07 10.84
CA PHE A 144 0.06 -4.90 11.75
C PHE A 144 0.70 -5.08 13.13
N LYS A 145 1.75 -4.32 13.43
CA LYS A 145 2.33 -4.28 14.77
C LYS A 145 1.34 -3.60 15.72
N ASN A 146 1.03 -4.26 16.83
CA ASN A 146 0.07 -3.74 17.79
C ASN A 146 0.79 -3.32 19.08
N ASP A 147 1.13 -2.04 19.16
CA ASP A 147 1.74 -1.43 20.36
C ASP A 147 0.68 -0.73 21.24
N ILE A 148 -0.63 -0.76 20.86
CA ILE A 148 -1.67 0.08 21.48
C ILE A 148 -2.64 -0.74 22.34
N GLU A 149 -3.03 -1.91 21.88
CA GLU A 149 -4.02 -2.77 22.53
C GLU A 149 -3.38 -4.10 22.94
N PRO A 150 -2.75 -4.19 24.12
CA PRO A 150 -1.96 -5.36 24.54
C PRO A 150 -2.77 -6.67 24.63
N GLU A 151 -4.11 -6.56 24.68
CA GLU A 151 -5.01 -7.73 24.69
C GLU A 151 -5.16 -8.35 23.28
N LEU A 152 -4.83 -7.61 22.22
CA LEU A 152 -4.90 -8.11 20.86
C LEU A 152 -3.53 -8.57 20.40
N LYS A 153 -3.46 -9.73 19.79
CA LYS A 153 -2.23 -10.25 19.20
C LYS A 153 -1.78 -9.36 18.04
N GLY A 154 -0.54 -8.91 18.08
CA GLY A 154 0.09 -8.18 16.98
C GLY A 154 0.35 -9.07 15.77
N GLY A 155 0.18 -8.52 14.56
CA GLY A 155 0.49 -9.28 13.36
C GLY A 155 1.98 -9.52 13.17
N PHE A 156 2.84 -8.64 13.73
CA PHE A 156 4.30 -8.86 13.72
C PHE A 156 4.63 -10.15 14.46
N GLU A 157 4.28 -10.24 15.73
CA GLU A 157 4.51 -11.40 16.60
C GLU A 157 3.88 -12.66 15.99
N GLY A 158 2.62 -12.58 15.56
CA GLY A 158 1.92 -13.70 14.95
C GLY A 158 2.53 -14.21 13.64
N CYS A 159 3.22 -13.36 12.89
CA CYS A 159 3.95 -13.78 11.70
C CYS A 159 5.28 -14.46 12.06
N TRP A 160 6.05 -13.87 12.97
CA TRP A 160 7.34 -14.41 13.36
C TRP A 160 7.21 -15.74 14.10
N GLU A 161 6.28 -15.87 15.05
CA GLU A 161 5.96 -17.12 15.75
C GLU A 161 5.48 -18.24 14.81
N SER A 162 4.84 -17.89 13.68
CA SER A 162 4.41 -18.91 12.73
C SER A 162 5.56 -19.51 11.91
N VAL A 163 6.72 -18.86 11.89
CA VAL A 163 7.92 -19.32 11.18
C VAL A 163 9.00 -19.82 12.15
N PHE A 164 9.15 -19.15 13.29
CA PHE A 164 10.13 -19.47 14.32
C PHE A 164 9.41 -19.85 15.61
N THR A 165 9.45 -21.12 15.97
CA THR A 165 8.74 -21.69 17.14
C THR A 165 9.18 -21.05 18.47
N ASP A 166 10.42 -20.63 18.57
CA ASP A 166 11.02 -20.05 19.79
C ASP A 166 11.15 -18.53 19.68
N PHE A 167 10.28 -17.88 18.88
CA PHE A 167 10.30 -16.45 18.74
C PHE A 167 9.86 -15.74 20.02
N ASP A 168 10.73 -14.87 20.55
CA ASP A 168 10.46 -13.99 21.68
C ASP A 168 10.54 -12.53 21.21
N SER A 169 9.43 -11.79 21.32
CA SER A 169 9.35 -10.38 20.92
C SER A 169 10.14 -9.45 21.85
N ASP A 170 10.45 -9.89 23.06
CA ASP A 170 11.20 -9.10 24.06
C ASP A 170 12.71 -9.21 23.86
N GLU A 171 13.19 -10.20 23.12
CA GLU A 171 14.59 -10.34 22.76
C GLU A 171 15.02 -9.31 21.69
N PRO A 172 16.26 -8.78 21.80
CA PRO A 172 16.75 -7.81 20.83
C PRO A 172 16.82 -8.36 19.41
N HIS A 173 15.93 -7.88 18.54
CA HIS A 173 15.80 -8.33 17.17
C HIS A 173 16.79 -7.65 16.21
N VAL A 174 17.20 -8.32 15.13
CA VAL A 174 18.10 -7.77 14.09
C VAL A 174 17.63 -6.46 13.48
N PHE A 175 16.32 -6.15 13.53
CA PHE A 175 15.77 -4.86 13.09
C PHE A 175 16.08 -3.70 14.06
N GLY A 176 16.42 -3.99 15.31
CA GLY A 176 16.89 -3.00 16.30
C GLY A 176 18.29 -2.45 16.02
N ILE A 177 19.09 -3.14 15.21
CA ILE A 177 20.43 -2.69 14.86
C ILE A 177 20.33 -1.45 13.95
N TRP A 178 20.89 -0.35 14.42
CA TRP A 178 20.86 0.92 13.70
C TRP A 178 21.66 0.82 12.38
N ASN A 179 21.08 1.34 11.29
CA ASN A 179 21.67 1.40 9.94
C ASN A 179 22.21 0.06 9.40
N PHE A 180 21.63 -1.06 9.83
CA PHE A 180 22.07 -2.38 9.43
C PHE A 180 21.42 -2.83 8.12
N ARG A 181 22.22 -2.91 7.06
CA ARG A 181 21.75 -3.20 5.67
C ARG A 181 21.66 -4.69 5.35
N LYS A 182 22.22 -5.57 6.20
CA LYS A 182 22.31 -7.02 5.94
C LYS A 182 21.23 -7.84 6.66
N ALA A 183 20.26 -7.19 7.30
CA ALA A 183 19.21 -7.89 8.05
C ALA A 183 18.45 -8.92 7.21
N ALA A 184 18.17 -8.64 5.92
CA ALA A 184 17.52 -9.60 5.03
C ALA A 184 18.30 -10.93 4.95
N LYS A 185 19.63 -10.83 4.76
CA LYS A 185 20.48 -12.01 4.65
C LYS A 185 20.56 -12.81 5.93
N LEU A 186 20.52 -12.14 7.10
CA LEU A 186 20.50 -12.83 8.39
C LEU A 186 19.17 -13.56 8.59
N ILE A 187 18.05 -12.91 8.26
CA ILE A 187 16.72 -13.54 8.36
C ILE A 187 16.63 -14.77 7.45
N GLU A 188 17.16 -14.70 6.21
CA GLU A 188 17.26 -15.86 5.31
C GLU A 188 18.13 -17.00 5.89
N GLN A 189 19.04 -16.69 6.79
CA GLN A 189 19.90 -17.64 7.51
C GLN A 189 19.35 -18.03 8.89
N GLU A 190 18.09 -17.65 9.17
CA GLU A 190 17.40 -17.87 10.45
C GLU A 190 18.08 -17.20 11.66
N VAL A 191 18.91 -16.19 11.40
CA VAL A 191 19.54 -15.38 12.46
C VAL A 191 18.69 -14.13 12.67
N ILE A 192 17.87 -14.12 13.73
CA ILE A 192 16.85 -13.09 13.98
C ILE A 192 17.15 -12.23 15.22
N TYR A 193 17.95 -12.73 16.15
CA TYR A 193 18.38 -11.99 17.34
C TYR A 193 19.78 -11.37 17.19
N GLN A 194 20.08 -10.38 18.05
CA GLN A 194 21.37 -9.68 18.09
C GLN A 194 22.45 -10.49 18.78
#